data_44692176dcad32660a784dd56d3a22a3
#
_entry.id   44692176dcad32660a784dd56d3a22a3
#
_cell.length_a   1.000
_cell.length_b   1.000
_cell.length_c   1.000
_cell.angle_alpha   90.00
_cell.angle_beta   90.00
_cell.angle_gamma   90.00
#
_symmetry.space_group_name_H-M   'P 1'
#
loop_
_entity.id
_entity.type
_entity.pdbx_description
1 polymer ?
#
loop_
_entity_poly.entity_id
_entity_poly.type
_entity_poly.pdbx_seq_one_letter_code
_entity_poly.pdbx_strand_id
1 'polypeptide(L)'
;MVELIVDNVVKEYDGVAAADHISLKMQKGLYGLLGTNGAGKTTLMRMICTVTAPTSGAIYFQGENILEMGARYRDKIGYLPQEFGYYPDFSVRNYLRYISALKGLPKRFSEQKIAELLKSVGLTECASKKMKNLSGGMKRRVGIAQAMLNDPEILILDEPTIGLDPMERIHFRNLISGLAEDKIVLLSSHIVSDLETIAGEVFIMKDGKIVNRGTVNEICRQIPIKVWMCRAENSDAEGIIAAQGGCVVNVRKEGSVSEIRVISENKPHESAVLTDVSLEDAFFYQFGMQEDRRCWDTN
;
A
#
# COMPACT_ATOMS: atom_id res chain seq x y z
N MET A 1 -19.06 8.91 -14.15
CA MET A 1 -18.44 8.71 -12.81
C MET A 1 -17.09 8.05 -13.05
N VAL A 2 -16.01 8.53 -12.44
CA VAL A 2 -14.68 7.92 -12.61
C VAL A 2 -14.68 6.57 -11.92
N GLU A 3 -14.44 5.49 -12.69
CA GLU A 3 -14.52 4.13 -12.20
C GLU A 3 -13.47 3.26 -12.89
N LEU A 4 -12.75 2.45 -12.10
CA LEU A 4 -11.81 1.44 -12.57
C LEU A 4 -12.31 0.05 -12.13
N ILE A 5 -12.47 -0.86 -13.06
CA ILE A 5 -12.93 -2.23 -12.81
C ILE A 5 -11.84 -3.20 -13.27
N VAL A 6 -11.38 -4.04 -12.36
CA VAL A 6 -10.57 -5.22 -12.65
C VAL A 6 -11.56 -6.39 -12.69
N ASP A 7 -11.65 -7.08 -13.81
CA ASP A 7 -12.65 -8.13 -14.02
C ASP A 7 -11.98 -9.48 -14.31
N ASN A 8 -11.99 -10.32 -13.28
CA ASN A 8 -11.53 -11.71 -13.33
C ASN A 8 -10.13 -11.87 -13.95
N VAL A 9 -9.19 -10.96 -13.60
CA VAL A 9 -7.86 -10.98 -14.21
C VAL A 9 -6.98 -12.07 -13.64
N VAL A 10 -6.26 -12.72 -14.54
CA VAL A 10 -5.21 -13.71 -14.23
C VAL A 10 -3.91 -13.24 -14.87
N LYS A 11 -2.79 -13.41 -14.16
CA LYS A 11 -1.45 -13.25 -14.71
C LYS A 11 -0.58 -14.41 -14.31
N GLU A 12 -0.12 -15.13 -15.30
CA GLU A 12 0.80 -16.24 -15.12
C GLU A 12 2.20 -15.91 -15.66
N TYR A 13 3.21 -16.42 -14.96
CA TYR A 13 4.59 -16.43 -15.38
C TYR A 13 5.12 -17.87 -15.20
N ASP A 14 5.58 -18.48 -16.26
CA ASP A 14 6.14 -19.85 -16.26
C ASP A 14 5.22 -20.88 -15.57
N GLY A 15 3.90 -20.75 -15.78
CA GLY A 15 2.90 -21.65 -15.21
C GLY A 15 2.52 -21.35 -13.75
N VAL A 16 3.06 -20.29 -13.16
CA VAL A 16 2.70 -19.85 -11.79
C VAL A 16 1.82 -18.60 -11.87
N ALA A 17 0.64 -18.64 -11.26
CA ALA A 17 -0.26 -17.52 -11.21
C ALA A 17 0.20 -16.48 -10.18
N ALA A 18 0.74 -15.36 -10.65
CA ALA A 18 1.10 -14.22 -9.81
C ALA A 18 -0.10 -13.32 -9.48
N ALA A 19 -1.15 -13.39 -10.27
CA ALA A 19 -2.49 -12.86 -9.98
C ALA A 19 -3.50 -13.92 -10.45
N ASP A 20 -4.46 -14.28 -9.60
CA ASP A 20 -5.34 -15.39 -9.80
C ASP A 20 -6.81 -14.96 -9.59
N HIS A 21 -7.53 -14.79 -10.71
CA HIS A 21 -8.96 -14.44 -10.75
C HIS A 21 -9.34 -13.21 -9.90
N ILE A 22 -8.56 -12.14 -10.02
CA ILE A 22 -8.79 -10.91 -9.25
C ILE A 22 -9.93 -10.10 -9.87
N SER A 23 -10.91 -9.74 -9.02
CA SER A 23 -12.00 -8.84 -9.38
C SER A 23 -12.13 -7.72 -8.35
N LEU A 24 -11.95 -6.46 -8.79
CA LEU A 24 -12.01 -5.26 -7.95
C LEU A 24 -12.77 -4.16 -8.68
N LYS A 25 -13.43 -3.32 -7.90
CA LYS A 25 -14.09 -2.11 -8.38
C LYS A 25 -13.65 -0.93 -7.52
N MET A 26 -13.13 0.10 -8.15
CA MET A 26 -12.61 1.30 -7.49
C MET A 26 -13.23 2.55 -8.11
N GLN A 27 -13.63 3.48 -7.26
CA GLN A 27 -14.08 4.82 -7.60
C GLN A 27 -13.13 5.85 -6.98
N LYS A 28 -13.44 7.14 -7.03
CA LYS A 28 -12.63 8.16 -6.33
C LYS A 28 -12.48 7.80 -4.86
N GLY A 29 -11.27 7.85 -4.36
CA GLY A 29 -10.91 7.48 -2.99
C GLY A 29 -9.53 6.83 -2.90
N LEU A 30 -9.12 6.49 -1.68
CA LEU A 30 -7.85 5.84 -1.39
C LEU A 30 -8.05 4.38 -1.03
N TYR A 31 -7.42 3.51 -1.80
CA TYR A 31 -7.42 2.06 -1.67
C TYR A 31 -6.05 1.56 -1.24
N GLY A 32 -6.01 0.76 -0.19
CA GLY A 32 -4.82 0.06 0.27
C GLY A 32 -4.75 -1.35 -0.31
N LEU A 33 -3.62 -1.72 -0.90
CA LEU A 33 -3.33 -3.10 -1.31
C LEU A 33 -2.29 -3.69 -0.35
N LEU A 34 -2.76 -4.42 0.65
CA LEU A 34 -1.96 -4.99 1.72
C LEU A 34 -1.59 -6.45 1.42
N GLY A 35 -0.36 -6.84 1.65
CA GLY A 35 0.09 -8.22 1.47
C GLY A 35 1.59 -8.36 1.68
N THR A 36 2.05 -9.58 1.93
CA THR A 36 3.48 -9.91 2.04
C THR A 36 4.22 -9.70 0.71
N ASN A 37 5.55 -9.74 0.76
CA ASN A 37 6.36 -9.75 -0.46
C ASN A 37 6.05 -11.03 -1.26
N GLY A 38 5.90 -10.89 -2.57
CA GLY A 38 5.52 -12.02 -3.44
C GLY A 38 4.01 -12.29 -3.54
N ALA A 39 3.15 -11.59 -2.77
CA ALA A 39 1.69 -11.79 -2.83
C ALA A 39 1.05 -11.45 -4.19
N GLY A 40 1.77 -10.78 -5.11
CA GLY A 40 1.28 -10.41 -6.44
C GLY A 40 0.90 -8.93 -6.60
N LYS A 41 1.08 -8.09 -5.56
CA LYS A 41 0.69 -6.67 -5.55
C LYS A 41 1.25 -5.89 -6.76
N THR A 42 2.56 -5.93 -6.95
CA THR A 42 3.25 -5.25 -8.07
C THR A 42 2.77 -5.77 -9.43
N THR A 43 2.45 -7.06 -9.54
CA THR A 43 1.90 -7.65 -10.78
C THR A 43 0.53 -7.06 -11.11
N LEU A 44 -0.38 -6.99 -10.13
CA LEU A 44 -1.69 -6.35 -10.31
C LEU A 44 -1.54 -4.88 -10.70
N MET A 45 -0.69 -4.12 -10.00
CA MET A 45 -0.44 -2.71 -10.31
C MET A 45 0.14 -2.51 -11.71
N ARG A 46 1.08 -3.37 -12.14
CA ARG A 46 1.63 -3.32 -13.50
C ARG A 46 0.60 -3.61 -14.57
N MET A 47 -0.37 -4.50 -14.31
CA MET A 47 -1.50 -4.72 -15.23
C MET A 47 -2.40 -3.49 -15.33
N ILE A 48 -2.75 -2.88 -14.19
CA ILE A 48 -3.53 -1.64 -14.15
C ILE A 48 -2.79 -0.51 -14.89
N CYS A 49 -1.45 -0.44 -14.76
CA CYS A 49 -0.63 0.55 -15.44
C CYS A 49 -0.35 0.23 -16.93
N THR A 50 -0.92 -0.82 -17.49
CA THR A 50 -0.64 -1.31 -18.85
C THR A 50 0.85 -1.59 -19.15
N VAL A 51 1.65 -1.83 -18.10
CA VAL A 51 3.06 -2.24 -18.22
C VAL A 51 3.14 -3.72 -18.64
N THR A 52 2.17 -4.52 -18.21
CA THR A 52 2.00 -5.91 -18.61
C THR A 52 0.52 -6.20 -18.88
N ALA A 53 0.22 -6.98 -19.89
CA ALA A 53 -1.15 -7.42 -20.14
C ALA A 53 -1.51 -8.61 -19.22
N PRO A 54 -2.78 -8.75 -18.79
CA PRO A 54 -3.25 -9.96 -18.16
C PRO A 54 -3.13 -11.17 -19.08
N THR A 55 -3.03 -12.36 -18.54
CA THR A 55 -3.09 -13.64 -19.30
C THR A 55 -4.54 -13.94 -19.68
N SER A 56 -5.49 -13.63 -18.80
CA SER A 56 -6.93 -13.67 -19.05
C SER A 56 -7.67 -12.65 -18.19
N GLY A 57 -8.96 -12.43 -18.47
CA GLY A 57 -9.75 -11.37 -17.87
C GLY A 57 -9.45 -10.01 -18.52
N ALA A 58 -10.03 -8.94 -17.99
CA ALA A 58 -9.88 -7.59 -18.53
C ALA A 58 -9.92 -6.51 -17.45
N ILE A 59 -9.42 -5.33 -17.78
CA ILE A 59 -9.50 -4.15 -16.91
C ILE A 59 -10.19 -3.05 -17.69
N TYR A 60 -11.16 -2.41 -17.05
CA TYR A 60 -11.97 -1.37 -17.68
C TYR A 60 -11.84 -0.05 -16.93
N PHE A 61 -11.71 1.03 -17.66
CA PHE A 61 -11.79 2.38 -17.12
C PHE A 61 -12.97 3.10 -17.78
N GLN A 62 -13.92 3.55 -16.96
CA GLN A 62 -15.16 4.19 -17.42
C GLN A 62 -15.93 3.35 -18.48
N GLY A 63 -15.87 2.02 -18.37
CA GLY A 63 -16.53 1.08 -19.26
C GLY A 63 -15.74 0.69 -20.52
N GLU A 64 -14.60 1.33 -20.82
CA GLU A 64 -13.73 0.97 -21.93
C GLU A 64 -12.56 0.10 -21.46
N ASN A 65 -12.18 -0.92 -22.26
CA ASN A 65 -11.00 -1.75 -21.98
C ASN A 65 -9.72 -0.92 -22.05
N ILE A 66 -8.91 -0.94 -20.97
CA ILE A 66 -7.70 -0.09 -20.88
C ILE A 66 -6.65 -0.40 -21.94
N LEU A 67 -6.57 -1.65 -22.42
CA LEU A 67 -5.62 -2.03 -23.47
C LEU A 67 -6.04 -1.44 -24.84
N GLU A 68 -7.35 -1.41 -25.11
CA GLU A 68 -7.92 -0.80 -26.33
C GLU A 68 -7.84 0.72 -26.30
N MET A 69 -8.00 1.34 -25.13
CA MET A 69 -7.80 2.79 -24.95
C MET A 69 -6.36 3.21 -25.27
N GLY A 70 -5.38 2.38 -24.99
CA GLY A 70 -3.97 2.61 -25.31
C GLY A 70 -3.41 3.91 -24.72
N ALA A 71 -2.98 4.85 -25.56
CA ALA A 71 -2.41 6.14 -25.12
C ALA A 71 -3.43 6.99 -24.34
N ARG A 72 -4.71 6.96 -24.71
CA ARG A 72 -5.77 7.70 -24.01
C ARG A 72 -5.86 7.31 -22.52
N TYR A 73 -5.70 6.02 -22.21
CA TYR A 73 -5.67 5.55 -20.83
C TYR A 73 -4.38 5.96 -20.10
N ARG A 74 -3.22 5.83 -20.78
CA ARG A 74 -1.93 6.23 -20.17
C ARG A 74 -1.86 7.72 -19.80
N ASP A 75 -2.63 8.57 -20.48
CA ASP A 75 -2.77 9.98 -20.09
C ASP A 75 -3.61 10.17 -18.81
N LYS A 76 -4.43 9.19 -18.45
CA LYS A 76 -5.28 9.22 -17.24
C LYS A 76 -4.63 8.63 -16.02
N ILE A 77 -3.45 8.00 -16.16
CA ILE A 77 -2.79 7.30 -15.08
C ILE A 77 -1.45 7.92 -14.71
N GLY A 78 -1.19 8.02 -13.40
CA GLY A 78 0.13 8.28 -12.84
C GLY A 78 0.63 7.03 -12.12
N TYR A 79 1.89 6.68 -12.32
CA TYR A 79 2.49 5.51 -11.69
C TYR A 79 3.82 5.85 -11.03
N LEU A 80 3.94 5.51 -9.76
CA LEU A 80 5.19 5.48 -9.01
C LEU A 80 5.55 4.03 -8.72
N PRO A 81 6.50 3.43 -9.42
CA PRO A 81 6.99 2.09 -9.12
C PRO A 81 7.80 2.06 -7.81
N GLN A 82 7.98 0.88 -7.25
CA GLN A 82 8.79 0.65 -6.04
C GLN A 82 10.20 1.23 -6.20
N GLU A 83 10.81 1.03 -7.36
CA GLU A 83 12.05 1.66 -7.76
C GLU A 83 11.80 2.48 -9.04
N PHE A 84 12.01 3.77 -8.98
CA PHE A 84 11.93 4.61 -10.18
C PHE A 84 13.32 5.12 -10.58
N GLY A 85 13.61 5.00 -11.88
CA GLY A 85 14.86 5.48 -12.45
C GLY A 85 14.91 7.01 -12.50
N TYR A 86 16.06 7.57 -12.20
CA TYR A 86 16.31 9.00 -12.36
C TYR A 86 17.74 9.25 -12.85
N TYR A 87 17.98 10.44 -13.43
CA TYR A 87 19.31 10.86 -13.83
C TYR A 87 20.00 11.59 -12.68
N PRO A 88 21.07 11.01 -12.08
CA PRO A 88 21.69 11.53 -10.83
C PRO A 88 22.15 12.99 -10.91
N ASP A 89 22.59 13.42 -12.09
CA ASP A 89 23.15 14.78 -12.32
C ASP A 89 22.10 15.79 -12.80
N PHE A 90 20.89 15.39 -13.09
CA PHE A 90 19.81 16.34 -13.38
C PHE A 90 19.39 17.05 -12.09
N SER A 91 19.07 18.34 -12.20
CA SER A 91 18.32 19.01 -11.13
C SER A 91 16.89 18.45 -11.10
N VAL A 92 16.22 18.55 -9.93
CA VAL A 92 14.81 18.13 -9.76
C VAL A 92 13.93 18.74 -10.87
N ARG A 93 14.07 20.06 -11.12
CA ARG A 93 13.32 20.74 -12.18
C ARG A 93 13.63 20.19 -13.57
N ASN A 94 14.90 19.96 -13.89
CA ASN A 94 15.28 19.44 -15.20
C ASN A 94 14.80 17.99 -15.39
N TYR A 95 14.82 17.20 -14.33
CA TYR A 95 14.25 15.85 -14.36
C TYR A 95 12.75 15.86 -14.65
N LEU A 96 11.97 16.68 -13.95
CA LEU A 96 10.53 16.81 -14.20
C LEU A 96 10.21 17.37 -15.60
N ARG A 97 11.02 18.32 -16.10
CA ARG A 97 10.93 18.80 -17.51
C ARG A 97 11.17 17.68 -18.50
N TYR A 98 12.18 16.87 -18.27
CA TYR A 98 12.50 15.73 -19.12
C TYR A 98 11.32 14.74 -19.18
N ILE A 99 10.77 14.37 -18.04
CA ILE A 99 9.61 13.48 -17.98
C ILE A 99 8.38 14.12 -18.63
N SER A 100 8.15 15.42 -18.43
CA SER A 100 7.05 16.14 -19.10
C SER A 100 7.18 16.08 -20.63
N ALA A 101 8.40 16.24 -21.14
CA ALA A 101 8.66 16.13 -22.57
C ALA A 101 8.40 14.70 -23.11
N LEU A 102 8.79 13.67 -22.36
CA LEU A 102 8.49 12.27 -22.69
C LEU A 102 6.99 11.97 -22.71
N LYS A 103 6.22 12.65 -21.84
CA LYS A 103 4.75 12.57 -21.82
C LYS A 103 4.09 13.42 -22.93
N GLY A 104 4.85 14.14 -23.74
CA GLY A 104 4.32 15.02 -24.79
C GLY A 104 3.62 16.27 -24.29
N LEU A 105 3.86 16.68 -23.02
CA LEU A 105 3.18 17.83 -22.45
C LEU A 105 3.73 19.16 -23.00
N PRO A 106 2.85 20.14 -23.33
CA PRO A 106 3.28 21.44 -23.82
C PRO A 106 4.18 22.17 -22.80
N LYS A 107 5.28 22.77 -23.25
CA LYS A 107 6.28 23.41 -22.38
C LYS A 107 5.69 24.41 -21.37
N ARG A 108 4.76 25.26 -21.82
CA ARG A 108 4.13 26.26 -20.95
C ARG A 108 3.31 25.61 -19.83
N PHE A 109 2.54 24.58 -20.16
CA PHE A 109 1.78 23.78 -19.20
C PHE A 109 2.73 23.08 -18.22
N SER A 110 3.79 22.45 -18.72
CA SER A 110 4.78 21.73 -17.89
C SER A 110 5.45 22.62 -16.86
N GLU A 111 5.87 23.83 -17.22
CA GLU A 111 6.53 24.75 -16.28
C GLU A 111 5.60 25.17 -15.14
N GLN A 112 4.35 25.47 -15.46
CA GLN A 112 3.36 25.81 -14.45
C GLN A 112 3.08 24.61 -13.55
N LYS A 113 2.80 23.44 -14.14
CA LYS A 113 2.50 22.21 -13.40
C LYS A 113 3.66 21.76 -12.52
N ILE A 114 4.90 21.85 -13.00
CA ILE A 114 6.11 21.55 -12.20
C ILE A 114 6.21 22.48 -10.98
N ALA A 115 5.96 23.78 -11.15
CA ALA A 115 5.99 24.70 -10.02
C ALA A 115 4.92 24.40 -8.97
N GLU A 116 3.69 24.10 -9.40
CA GLU A 116 2.58 23.68 -8.54
C GLU A 116 2.93 22.38 -7.79
N LEU A 117 3.42 21.36 -8.51
CA LEU A 117 3.76 20.06 -7.93
C LEU A 117 4.92 20.16 -6.96
N LEU A 118 5.98 20.91 -7.29
CA LEU A 118 7.09 21.12 -6.35
C LEU A 118 6.64 21.80 -5.05
N LYS A 119 5.68 22.71 -5.14
CA LYS A 119 5.06 23.33 -3.96
C LYS A 119 4.25 22.29 -3.16
N SER A 120 3.39 21.50 -3.81
CA SER A 120 2.53 20.50 -3.14
C SER A 120 3.34 19.39 -2.45
N VAL A 121 4.48 18.96 -3.05
CA VAL A 121 5.36 17.97 -2.43
C VAL A 121 6.43 18.56 -1.51
N GLY A 122 6.40 19.89 -1.25
CA GLY A 122 7.33 20.58 -0.35
C GLY A 122 8.79 20.59 -0.83
N LEU A 123 9.02 20.68 -2.14
CA LEU A 123 10.36 20.66 -2.75
C LEU A 123 10.71 21.92 -3.55
N THR A 124 10.03 23.03 -3.33
CA THR A 124 10.26 24.29 -4.06
C THR A 124 11.74 24.74 -3.95
N GLU A 125 12.29 24.75 -2.73
CA GLU A 125 13.67 25.16 -2.45
C GLU A 125 14.73 24.17 -2.98
N CYS A 126 14.26 22.95 -3.34
CA CYS A 126 15.12 21.89 -3.86
C CYS A 126 15.08 21.77 -5.39
N ALA A 127 14.34 22.64 -6.07
CA ALA A 127 14.14 22.58 -7.52
C ALA A 127 15.45 22.60 -8.33
N SER A 128 16.48 23.29 -7.85
CA SER A 128 17.81 23.37 -8.47
C SER A 128 18.80 22.30 -7.98
N LYS A 129 18.49 21.57 -6.89
CA LYS A 129 19.37 20.52 -6.36
C LYS A 129 19.43 19.33 -7.32
N LYS A 130 20.61 18.71 -7.43
CA LYS A 130 20.78 17.47 -8.21
C LYS A 130 20.07 16.30 -7.54
N MET A 131 19.49 15.41 -8.33
CA MET A 131 18.76 14.22 -7.87
C MET A 131 19.59 13.34 -6.94
N LYS A 132 20.90 13.18 -7.21
CA LYS A 132 21.81 12.40 -6.35
C LYS A 132 21.97 12.96 -4.93
N ASN A 133 21.75 14.26 -4.74
CA ASN A 133 21.92 14.96 -3.46
C ASN A 133 20.64 15.01 -2.62
N LEU A 134 19.57 14.32 -3.03
CA LEU A 134 18.31 14.25 -2.30
C LEU A 134 18.30 13.05 -1.34
N SER A 135 17.61 13.21 -0.19
CA SER A 135 17.27 12.06 0.67
C SER A 135 16.35 11.06 -0.04
N GLY A 136 16.20 9.87 0.53
CA GLY A 136 15.27 8.85 0.02
C GLY A 136 13.84 9.39 -0.08
N GLY A 137 13.36 10.03 0.99
CA GLY A 137 12.04 10.64 1.03
C GLY A 137 11.87 11.81 0.06
N MET A 138 12.89 12.65 -0.12
CA MET A 138 12.85 13.70 -1.14
C MET A 138 12.74 13.11 -2.55
N LYS A 139 13.50 12.04 -2.86
CA LYS A 139 13.38 11.32 -4.14
C LYS A 139 11.99 10.77 -4.35
N ARG A 140 11.39 10.13 -3.32
CA ARG A 140 10.00 9.64 -3.38
C ARG A 140 9.01 10.75 -3.69
N ARG A 141 9.15 11.93 -3.04
CA ARG A 141 8.30 13.10 -3.33
C ARG A 141 8.48 13.62 -4.76
N VAL A 142 9.69 13.58 -5.32
CA VAL A 142 9.90 13.85 -6.76
C VAL A 142 9.19 12.81 -7.63
N GLY A 143 9.23 11.54 -7.25
CA GLY A 143 8.51 10.46 -7.94
C GLY A 143 6.99 10.66 -7.96
N ILE A 144 6.40 11.16 -6.86
CA ILE A 144 4.97 11.54 -6.84
C ILE A 144 4.72 12.71 -7.80
N ALA A 145 5.55 13.76 -7.72
CA ALA A 145 5.43 14.89 -8.64
C ALA A 145 5.51 14.43 -10.10
N GLN A 146 6.43 13.52 -10.43
CA GLN A 146 6.53 12.89 -11.74
C GLN A 146 5.23 12.17 -12.16
N ALA A 147 4.66 11.37 -11.26
CA ALA A 147 3.44 10.62 -11.53
C ALA A 147 2.23 11.54 -11.77
N MET A 148 2.26 12.75 -11.19
CA MET A 148 1.19 13.75 -11.25
C MET A 148 1.30 14.77 -12.39
N LEU A 149 2.35 14.71 -13.23
CA LEU A 149 2.62 15.73 -14.28
C LEU A 149 1.50 15.92 -15.28
N ASN A 150 0.83 14.84 -15.68
CA ASN A 150 -0.29 14.85 -16.64
C ASN A 150 -1.67 15.01 -15.96
N ASP A 151 -1.71 15.36 -14.68
CA ASP A 151 -2.93 15.46 -13.87
C ASP A 151 -3.84 14.22 -13.98
N PRO A 152 -3.35 13.05 -13.57
CA PRO A 152 -4.05 11.79 -13.78
C PRO A 152 -5.33 11.70 -12.97
N GLU A 153 -6.29 10.88 -13.46
CA GLU A 153 -7.50 10.49 -12.74
C GLU A 153 -7.27 9.27 -11.83
N ILE A 154 -6.22 8.49 -12.14
CA ILE A 154 -5.79 7.30 -11.39
C ILE A 154 -4.34 7.46 -10.98
N LEU A 155 -4.02 7.24 -9.70
CA LEU A 155 -2.66 7.29 -9.17
C LEU A 155 -2.33 5.94 -8.53
N ILE A 156 -1.32 5.26 -9.06
CA ILE A 156 -0.84 3.96 -8.57
C ILE A 156 0.53 4.16 -7.92
N LEU A 157 0.65 3.73 -6.66
CA LEU A 157 1.85 3.92 -5.83
C LEU A 157 2.30 2.57 -5.28
N ASP A 158 3.38 2.04 -5.82
CA ASP A 158 3.91 0.74 -5.42
C ASP A 158 4.95 0.88 -4.31
N GLU A 159 4.61 0.43 -3.10
CA GLU A 159 5.45 0.47 -1.88
C GLU A 159 6.11 1.86 -1.65
N PRO A 160 5.37 2.96 -1.69
CA PRO A 160 5.95 4.30 -1.74
C PRO A 160 6.58 4.77 -0.42
N THR A 161 6.31 4.09 0.70
CA THR A 161 6.78 4.44 2.05
C THR A 161 8.06 3.71 2.46
N ILE A 162 8.54 2.76 1.64
CA ILE A 162 9.78 2.05 1.93
C ILE A 162 10.96 3.03 2.02
N GLY A 163 11.75 2.89 3.10
CA GLY A 163 12.95 3.69 3.31
C GLY A 163 12.69 5.14 3.74
N LEU A 164 11.45 5.50 4.05
CA LEU A 164 11.10 6.77 4.68
C LEU A 164 11.25 6.69 6.19
N ASP A 165 11.76 7.76 6.80
CA ASP A 165 11.70 7.92 8.25
C ASP A 165 10.26 8.18 8.74
N PRO A 166 9.96 8.07 10.05
CA PRO A 166 8.61 8.24 10.57
C PRO A 166 7.97 9.60 10.24
N MET A 167 8.74 10.68 10.25
CA MET A 167 8.23 12.02 9.92
C MET A 167 7.92 12.14 8.43
N GLU A 168 8.79 11.61 7.58
CA GLU A 168 8.56 11.57 6.12
C GLU A 168 7.33 10.73 5.77
N ARG A 169 7.06 9.62 6.49
CA ARG A 169 5.82 8.81 6.32
C ARG A 169 4.57 9.61 6.66
N ILE A 170 4.58 10.41 7.74
CA ILE A 170 3.45 11.26 8.11
C ILE A 170 3.17 12.28 7.00
N HIS A 171 4.22 12.98 6.54
CA HIS A 171 4.07 13.94 5.44
C HIS A 171 3.57 13.31 4.15
N PHE A 172 4.08 12.12 3.82
CA PHE A 172 3.63 11.34 2.68
C PHE A 172 2.15 10.99 2.78
N ARG A 173 1.71 10.44 3.91
CA ARG A 173 0.30 10.08 4.14
C ARG A 173 -0.63 11.28 3.96
N ASN A 174 -0.30 12.43 4.56
CA ASN A 174 -1.10 13.65 4.42
C ASN A 174 -1.19 14.11 2.95
N LEU A 175 -0.07 14.03 2.21
CA LEU A 175 -0.05 14.38 0.79
C LEU A 175 -0.99 13.46 -0.01
N ILE A 176 -0.91 12.13 0.19
CA ILE A 176 -1.70 11.16 -0.56
C ILE A 176 -3.19 11.26 -0.21
N SER A 177 -3.54 11.46 1.05
CA SER A 177 -4.94 11.66 1.48
C SER A 177 -5.59 12.85 0.75
N GLY A 178 -4.88 13.98 0.62
CA GLY A 178 -5.39 15.12 -0.13
C GLY A 178 -5.57 14.86 -1.64
N LEU A 179 -4.74 13.99 -2.23
CA LEU A 179 -4.88 13.63 -3.65
C LEU A 179 -6.05 12.68 -3.91
N ALA A 180 -6.47 11.91 -2.91
CA ALA A 180 -7.52 10.91 -3.05
C ALA A 180 -8.94 11.50 -3.12
N GLU A 181 -9.14 12.77 -2.75
CA GLU A 181 -10.46 13.43 -2.80
C GLU A 181 -11.04 13.45 -4.21
N ASP A 182 -10.19 13.65 -5.23
CA ASP A 182 -10.60 13.78 -6.61
C ASP A 182 -10.17 12.65 -7.55
N LYS A 183 -9.37 11.71 -7.06
CA LYS A 183 -8.72 10.66 -7.87
C LYS A 183 -8.97 9.27 -7.31
N ILE A 184 -8.80 8.25 -8.14
CA ILE A 184 -8.63 6.88 -7.67
C ILE A 184 -7.15 6.74 -7.29
N VAL A 185 -6.86 6.47 -6.01
CA VAL A 185 -5.49 6.23 -5.54
C VAL A 185 -5.39 4.79 -5.05
N LEU A 186 -4.52 4.00 -5.65
CA LEU A 186 -4.19 2.64 -5.18
C LEU A 186 -2.75 2.63 -4.68
N LEU A 187 -2.61 2.33 -3.40
CA LEU A 187 -1.34 2.30 -2.67
C LEU A 187 -1.04 0.88 -2.20
N SER A 188 0.08 0.28 -2.62
CA SER A 188 0.53 -0.99 -2.03
C SER A 188 1.39 -0.76 -0.78
N SER A 189 1.25 -1.65 0.20
CA SER A 189 2.14 -1.73 1.34
C SER A 189 2.17 -3.15 1.91
N HIS A 190 3.27 -3.49 2.57
CA HIS A 190 3.37 -4.62 3.49
C HIS A 190 3.34 -4.14 4.96
N ILE A 191 3.26 -2.83 5.19
CA ILE A 191 3.21 -2.18 6.51
C ILE A 191 1.76 -1.77 6.78
N VAL A 192 1.11 -2.43 7.73
CA VAL A 192 -0.30 -2.24 8.08
C VAL A 192 -0.58 -0.79 8.47
N SER A 193 0.25 -0.20 9.34
CA SER A 193 0.06 1.16 9.85
C SER A 193 0.10 2.25 8.77
N ASP A 194 0.67 1.98 7.60
CA ASP A 194 0.67 2.94 6.49
C ASP A 194 -0.71 3.08 5.85
N LEU A 195 -1.51 2.03 5.89
CA LEU A 195 -2.85 1.97 5.29
C LEU A 195 -3.97 2.22 6.30
N GLU A 196 -3.82 1.72 7.52
CA GLU A 196 -4.85 1.75 8.56
C GLU A 196 -5.43 3.16 8.81
N THR A 197 -4.60 4.19 8.69
CA THR A 197 -4.99 5.58 8.98
C THR A 197 -5.52 6.35 7.78
N ILE A 198 -5.24 5.92 6.55
CA ILE A 198 -5.55 6.73 5.36
C ILE A 198 -6.42 6.01 4.32
N ALA A 199 -6.40 4.67 4.28
CA ALA A 199 -7.18 3.94 3.30
C ALA A 199 -8.68 3.97 3.64
N GLY A 200 -9.49 4.34 2.66
CA GLY A 200 -10.95 4.22 2.75
C GLY A 200 -11.39 2.77 2.66
N GLU A 201 -10.73 1.99 1.81
CA GLU A 201 -10.93 0.56 1.64
C GLU A 201 -9.57 -0.15 1.51
N VAL A 202 -9.45 -1.35 2.07
CA VAL A 202 -8.24 -2.17 2.02
C VAL A 202 -8.55 -3.49 1.31
N PHE A 203 -7.67 -3.88 0.39
CA PHE A 203 -7.64 -5.19 -0.25
C PHE A 203 -6.48 -5.98 0.33
N ILE A 204 -6.76 -7.11 0.98
CA ILE A 204 -5.71 -8.01 1.48
C ILE A 204 -5.43 -9.05 0.41
N MET A 205 -4.19 -9.06 -0.08
CA MET A 205 -3.75 -9.94 -1.16
C MET A 205 -2.76 -10.99 -0.65
N LYS A 206 -3.06 -12.27 -0.93
CA LYS A 206 -2.24 -13.43 -0.57
C LYS A 206 -2.21 -14.41 -1.73
N ASP A 207 -1.03 -14.93 -2.08
CA ASP A 207 -0.84 -15.97 -3.10
C ASP A 207 -1.59 -15.67 -4.42
N GLY A 208 -1.48 -14.43 -4.88
CA GLY A 208 -2.13 -13.97 -6.11
C GLY A 208 -3.62 -13.64 -5.99
N LYS A 209 -4.27 -13.84 -4.84
CA LYS A 209 -5.71 -13.66 -4.64
C LYS A 209 -6.04 -12.54 -3.66
N ILE A 210 -7.19 -11.91 -3.85
CA ILE A 210 -7.76 -11.03 -2.82
C ILE A 210 -8.52 -11.92 -1.83
N VAL A 211 -7.97 -12.04 -0.62
CA VAL A 211 -8.52 -12.91 0.43
C VAL A 211 -9.48 -12.17 1.36
N ASN A 212 -9.38 -10.85 1.44
CA ASN A 212 -10.32 -10.01 2.18
C ASN A 212 -10.36 -8.60 1.58
N ARG A 213 -11.49 -7.89 1.74
CA ARG A 213 -11.66 -6.51 1.30
C ARG A 213 -12.73 -5.79 2.10
N GLY A 214 -12.58 -4.48 2.24
CA GLY A 214 -13.54 -3.59 2.90
C GLY A 214 -12.83 -2.45 3.60
N THR A 215 -13.59 -1.65 4.33
CA THR A 215 -13.01 -0.68 5.28
C THR A 215 -12.25 -1.42 6.38
N VAL A 216 -11.33 -0.74 7.06
CA VAL A 216 -10.59 -1.33 8.18
C VAL A 216 -11.55 -1.94 9.21
N ASN A 217 -12.62 -1.22 9.56
CA ASN A 217 -13.62 -1.69 10.52
C ASN A 217 -14.38 -2.94 10.04
N GLU A 218 -14.71 -3.02 8.75
CA GLU A 218 -15.39 -4.19 8.17
C GLU A 218 -14.46 -5.40 8.19
N ILE A 219 -13.20 -5.24 7.78
CA ILE A 219 -12.20 -6.31 7.82
C ILE A 219 -12.04 -6.84 9.24
N CYS A 220 -11.84 -5.96 10.22
CA CYS A 220 -11.67 -6.35 11.63
C CYS A 220 -12.89 -7.11 12.19
N ARG A 221 -14.12 -6.73 11.80
CA ARG A 221 -15.34 -7.42 12.23
C ARG A 221 -15.57 -8.77 11.56
N GLN A 222 -15.05 -8.97 10.35
CA GLN A 222 -15.20 -10.21 9.60
C GLN A 222 -14.26 -11.32 10.09
N ILE A 223 -13.18 -10.96 10.79
CA ILE A 223 -12.19 -11.94 11.28
C ILE A 223 -12.70 -12.59 12.57
N PRO A 224 -12.91 -13.93 12.58
CA PRO A 224 -13.49 -14.65 13.72
C PRO A 224 -12.41 -14.96 14.79
N ILE A 225 -11.77 -13.93 15.36
CA ILE A 225 -10.74 -14.08 16.39
C ILE A 225 -11.07 -13.28 17.65
N LYS A 226 -10.55 -13.75 18.77
CA LYS A 226 -10.53 -12.97 20.01
C LYS A 226 -9.10 -12.49 20.27
N VAL A 227 -8.96 -11.21 20.52
CA VAL A 227 -7.68 -10.57 20.80
C VAL A 227 -7.66 -10.14 22.27
N TRP A 228 -6.58 -10.48 22.94
CA TRP A 228 -6.38 -10.21 24.35
C TRP A 228 -5.15 -9.33 24.57
N MET A 229 -5.27 -8.41 25.51
CA MET A 229 -4.14 -7.64 26.02
C MET A 229 -3.80 -8.14 27.42
N CYS A 230 -2.62 -8.73 27.58
CA CYS A 230 -2.08 -9.17 28.85
C CYS A 230 -1.11 -8.14 29.39
N ARG A 231 -1.20 -7.83 30.68
CA ARG A 231 -0.19 -7.04 31.41
C ARG A 231 0.43 -7.91 32.49
N ALA A 232 1.74 -8.09 32.43
CA ALA A 232 2.48 -8.93 33.38
C ALA A 232 3.86 -8.32 33.66
N GLU A 233 4.46 -8.68 34.81
CA GLU A 233 5.87 -8.38 35.06
C GLU A 233 6.75 -9.04 34.01
N ASN A 234 7.92 -8.45 33.71
CA ASN A 234 8.80 -8.97 32.66
C ASN A 234 9.24 -10.43 32.90
N SER A 235 9.33 -10.86 34.15
CA SER A 235 9.61 -12.24 34.58
C SER A 235 8.53 -13.22 34.13
N ASP A 236 7.27 -12.83 34.21
CA ASP A 236 6.10 -13.67 33.92
C ASP A 236 5.72 -13.61 32.45
N ALA A 237 6.08 -12.49 31.78
CA ALA A 237 5.84 -12.27 30.36
C ALA A 237 6.44 -13.36 29.47
N GLU A 238 7.64 -13.84 29.79
CA GLU A 238 8.31 -14.92 29.07
C GLU A 238 7.50 -16.23 29.12
N GLY A 239 6.90 -16.53 30.27
CA GLY A 239 6.02 -17.69 30.43
C GLY A 239 4.74 -17.59 29.60
N ILE A 240 4.11 -16.40 29.59
CA ILE A 240 2.92 -16.14 28.76
C ILE A 240 3.25 -16.29 27.27
N ILE A 241 4.35 -15.68 26.81
CA ILE A 241 4.80 -15.75 25.41
C ILE A 241 5.07 -17.21 25.01
N ALA A 242 5.79 -17.96 25.86
CA ALA A 242 6.10 -19.36 25.60
C ALA A 242 4.84 -20.24 25.53
N ALA A 243 3.86 -19.99 26.40
CA ALA A 243 2.60 -20.73 26.43
C ALA A 243 1.70 -20.44 25.22
N GLN A 244 1.75 -19.22 24.69
CA GLN A 244 0.91 -18.80 23.54
C GLN A 244 1.60 -18.99 22.17
N GLY A 245 2.91 -19.23 22.15
CA GLY A 245 3.66 -19.53 20.93
C GLY A 245 3.45 -18.52 19.80
N GLY A 246 3.15 -19.03 18.61
CA GLY A 246 2.92 -18.22 17.41
C GLY A 246 1.66 -17.34 17.38
N CYS A 247 0.87 -17.32 18.46
CA CYS A 247 -0.32 -16.49 18.59
C CYS A 247 -0.04 -15.10 19.21
N VAL A 248 1.20 -14.79 19.56
CA VAL A 248 1.61 -13.48 20.06
C VAL A 248 1.82 -12.53 18.90
N VAL A 249 0.97 -11.50 18.81
CA VAL A 249 1.02 -10.49 17.74
C VAL A 249 2.07 -9.42 18.04
N ASN A 250 2.11 -8.94 19.29
CA ASN A 250 2.99 -7.85 19.70
C ASN A 250 3.37 -7.96 21.19
N VAL A 251 4.58 -7.50 21.53
CA VAL A 251 5.07 -7.38 22.91
C VAL A 251 5.68 -6.00 23.10
N ARG A 252 5.15 -5.22 24.02
CA ARG A 252 5.66 -3.91 24.39
C ARG A 252 6.14 -3.92 25.84
N LYS A 253 7.41 -3.59 26.06
CA LYS A 253 7.98 -3.46 27.41
C LYS A 253 7.90 -2.01 27.88
N GLU A 254 7.28 -1.80 29.06
CA GLU A 254 7.20 -0.50 29.75
C GLU A 254 7.79 -0.61 31.16
N GLY A 255 9.07 -0.31 31.29
CA GLY A 255 9.79 -0.46 32.57
C GLY A 255 9.85 -1.92 33.02
N SER A 256 9.23 -2.26 34.17
CA SER A 256 9.16 -3.63 34.70
C SER A 256 7.97 -4.44 34.18
N VAL A 257 7.07 -3.84 33.43
CA VAL A 257 5.83 -4.48 32.94
C VAL A 257 5.89 -4.66 31.43
N SER A 258 5.39 -5.80 30.95
CA SER A 258 5.17 -6.08 29.52
C SER A 258 3.68 -6.08 29.21
N GLU A 259 3.32 -5.41 28.12
CA GLU A 259 2.03 -5.56 27.44
C GLU A 259 2.20 -6.56 26.30
N ILE A 260 1.39 -7.62 26.31
CA ILE A 260 1.45 -8.71 25.33
C ILE A 260 0.10 -8.78 24.64
N ARG A 261 0.09 -8.61 23.29
CA ARG A 261 -1.10 -8.76 22.46
C ARG A 261 -1.15 -10.16 21.88
N VAL A 262 -2.22 -10.89 22.19
CA VAL A 262 -2.35 -12.31 21.88
C VAL A 262 -3.67 -12.59 21.19
N ILE A 263 -3.66 -13.44 20.16
CA ILE A 263 -4.86 -14.03 19.56
C ILE A 263 -5.08 -15.38 20.23
N SER A 264 -6.21 -15.56 20.92
CA SER A 264 -6.54 -16.83 21.60
C SER A 264 -8.05 -16.96 21.78
N GLU A 265 -8.58 -18.16 21.57
CA GLU A 265 -10.00 -18.47 21.85
C GLU A 265 -10.32 -18.35 23.33
N ASN A 266 -9.41 -18.77 24.18
CA ASN A 266 -9.55 -18.73 25.63
C ASN A 266 -8.75 -17.56 26.22
N LYS A 267 -9.12 -17.13 27.42
CA LYS A 267 -8.38 -16.13 28.18
C LYS A 267 -6.96 -16.62 28.48
N PRO A 268 -5.91 -16.03 27.89
CA PRO A 268 -4.56 -16.59 27.95
C PRO A 268 -3.85 -16.43 29.32
N HIS A 269 -4.31 -15.46 30.13
CA HIS A 269 -3.74 -15.16 31.45
C HIS A 269 -4.77 -14.44 32.33
N GLU A 270 -4.62 -14.48 33.65
CA GLU A 270 -5.55 -13.81 34.58
C GLU A 270 -5.66 -12.30 34.33
N SER A 271 -4.53 -11.65 34.03
CA SER A 271 -4.48 -10.22 33.69
C SER A 271 -5.04 -9.86 32.30
N ALA A 272 -5.37 -10.85 31.48
CA ALA A 272 -5.80 -10.62 30.11
C ALA A 272 -7.17 -9.93 30.04
N VAL A 273 -7.26 -8.89 29.22
CA VAL A 273 -8.48 -8.14 28.93
C VAL A 273 -8.77 -8.27 27.44
N LEU A 274 -10.03 -8.59 27.10
CA LEU A 274 -10.46 -8.63 25.70
C LEU A 274 -10.35 -7.23 25.09
N THR A 275 -9.79 -7.14 23.89
CA THR A 275 -9.61 -5.88 23.18
C THR A 275 -10.13 -5.97 21.74
N ASP A 276 -10.36 -4.82 21.10
CA ASP A 276 -10.81 -4.78 19.73
C ASP A 276 -9.74 -5.33 18.77
N VAL A 277 -10.22 -5.99 17.71
CA VAL A 277 -9.38 -6.49 16.63
C VAL A 277 -8.87 -5.30 15.81
N SER A 278 -7.57 -5.21 15.59
CA SER A 278 -6.92 -4.24 14.70
C SER A 278 -6.67 -4.83 13.30
N LEU A 279 -6.34 -3.97 12.35
CA LEU A 279 -5.92 -4.43 11.02
C LEU A 279 -4.63 -5.27 11.08
N GLU A 280 -3.74 -5.00 12.05
CA GLU A 280 -2.52 -5.79 12.29
C GLU A 280 -2.85 -7.20 12.74
N ASP A 281 -3.84 -7.38 13.63
CA ASP A 281 -4.32 -8.71 14.04
C ASP A 281 -4.95 -9.46 12.88
N ALA A 282 -5.76 -8.76 12.08
CA ALA A 282 -6.37 -9.32 10.88
C ALA A 282 -5.31 -9.78 9.86
N PHE A 283 -4.28 -8.97 9.65
CA PHE A 283 -3.15 -9.31 8.80
C PHE A 283 -2.38 -10.51 9.35
N PHE A 284 -2.07 -10.50 10.63
CA PHE A 284 -1.39 -11.59 11.31
C PHE A 284 -2.20 -12.91 11.19
N TYR A 285 -3.51 -12.85 11.38
CA TYR A 285 -4.41 -14.01 11.20
C TYR A 285 -4.34 -14.58 9.77
N GLN A 286 -4.34 -13.73 8.75
CA GLN A 286 -4.31 -14.16 7.35
C GLN A 286 -2.94 -14.76 6.92
N PHE A 287 -1.84 -14.32 7.51
CA PHE A 287 -0.50 -14.65 7.06
C PHE A 287 0.31 -15.47 8.07
N GLY A 288 0.20 -15.20 9.37
CA GLY A 288 1.05 -15.79 10.41
C GLY A 288 0.59 -17.18 10.87
N MET A 289 -0.71 -17.46 10.83
CA MET A 289 -1.24 -18.69 11.43
C MET A 289 -1.08 -19.95 10.58
N GLN A 290 -0.67 -19.83 9.31
CA GLN A 290 -0.45 -21.03 8.47
C GLN A 290 0.90 -21.72 8.75
N GLU A 291 1.87 -21.02 9.33
CA GLU A 291 3.17 -21.62 9.68
C GLU A 291 3.16 -22.33 11.05
N ASP A 292 2.22 -22.00 11.93
CA ASP A 292 2.12 -22.58 13.27
C ASP A 292 0.68 -23.03 13.59
N ARG A 293 0.27 -24.20 13.07
CA ARG A 293 -1.05 -24.83 13.33
C ARG A 293 -1.31 -25.11 14.82
N ARG A 294 -0.33 -24.96 15.69
CA ARG A 294 -0.44 -25.25 17.14
C ARG A 294 -1.34 -24.30 17.92
N CYS A 295 -1.73 -23.15 17.31
CA CYS A 295 -2.60 -22.18 17.98
C CYS A 295 -4.09 -22.61 18.05
N TRP A 296 -4.51 -23.61 17.28
CA TRP A 296 -5.92 -24.00 17.13
C TRP A 296 -6.23 -25.47 17.46
N ASP A 297 -5.22 -26.33 17.56
CA ASP A 297 -5.38 -27.76 17.88
C ASP A 297 -5.27 -28.03 19.39
N THR A 298 -5.98 -27.27 20.21
CA THR A 298 -6.26 -27.69 21.59
C THR A 298 -7.74 -27.98 21.71
N ASN A 299 -8.06 -29.28 21.53
CA ASN A 299 -9.29 -29.90 22.02
C ASN A 299 -9.41 -29.77 23.54
#